data_996486486576930f4868ba591fda8bfb
#
_entry.id   996486486576930f4868ba591fda8bfb
#
_cell.length_a   1.000
_cell.length_b   1.000
_cell.length_c   1.000
_cell.angle_alpha   90.00
_cell.angle_beta   90.00
_cell.angle_gamma   90.00
#
_symmetry.space_group_name_H-M   'P 1'
#
loop_
_entity.id
_entity.type
_entity.pdbx_description
1 polymer ?
#
loop_
_entity_poly.entity_id
_entity_poly.type
_entity_poly.pdbx_seq_one_letter_code
_entity_poly.pdbx_strand_id
1 'polypeptide(L)'
;SFDTTLTYEKLEKICTFIANGAVFLSTHLDLVCPTETGFIPDCGSMCALITKSTGVEPKYLGKPFPETMEMILAITGHKKEDVAFVGDRIYTDVATGVNNGGKGFLVLTGETKMADLKNSEVVPDCVFDSLKEMTNYL
;
A
#
# COMPACT_ATOMS: atom_id res chain seq x y z
N SER A 1 -11.32 -3.06 -3.38
CA SER A 1 -10.72 -1.74 -3.54
C SER A 1 -11.61 -0.66 -2.92
N PHE A 2 -11.13 0.58 -2.87
CA PHE A 2 -11.87 1.74 -2.35
C PHE A 2 -13.20 1.94 -3.11
N ASP A 3 -14.32 2.02 -2.39
CA ASP A 3 -15.68 2.20 -2.97
C ASP A 3 -16.52 3.14 -2.07
N THR A 4 -16.66 4.40 -2.49
CA THR A 4 -17.51 5.39 -1.80
C THR A 4 -19.01 5.16 -2.04
N THR A 5 -19.38 4.19 -2.87
CA THR A 5 -20.77 3.80 -3.15
C THR A 5 -21.16 2.49 -2.47
N LEU A 6 -20.39 2.07 -1.44
CA LEU A 6 -20.64 0.84 -0.70
C LEU A 6 -22.03 0.88 -0.05
N THR A 7 -22.81 -0.16 -0.28
CA THR A 7 -24.13 -0.36 0.31
C THR A 7 -24.18 -1.65 1.12
N TYR A 8 -25.14 -1.77 2.03
CA TYR A 8 -25.33 -3.02 2.79
C TYR A 8 -25.62 -4.22 1.87
N GLU A 9 -26.36 -4.01 0.79
CA GLU A 9 -26.64 -5.06 -0.22
C GLU A 9 -25.33 -5.56 -0.88
N LYS A 10 -24.39 -4.65 -1.20
CA LYS A 10 -23.06 -5.04 -1.73
C LYS A 10 -22.29 -5.85 -0.71
N LEU A 11 -22.30 -5.45 0.57
CA LEU A 11 -21.61 -6.18 1.65
C LEU A 11 -22.18 -7.58 1.83
N GLU A 12 -23.50 -7.72 1.85
CA GLU A 12 -24.19 -9.02 1.95
C GLU A 12 -23.76 -9.96 0.82
N LYS A 13 -23.78 -9.48 -0.44
CA LYS A 13 -23.35 -10.26 -1.60
C LYS A 13 -21.87 -10.67 -1.51
N ILE A 14 -20.97 -9.74 -1.15
CA ILE A 14 -19.53 -10.02 -1.02
C ILE A 14 -19.30 -11.07 0.06
N CYS A 15 -19.90 -10.92 1.24
CA CYS A 15 -19.76 -11.88 2.32
C CYS A 15 -20.30 -13.26 1.92
N THR A 16 -21.40 -13.32 1.21
CA THR A 16 -21.97 -14.58 0.68
C THR A 16 -21.00 -15.25 -0.29
N PHE A 17 -20.41 -14.51 -1.24
CA PHE A 17 -19.45 -15.09 -2.19
C PHE A 17 -18.20 -15.62 -1.48
N ILE A 18 -17.65 -14.87 -0.52
CA ILE A 18 -16.47 -15.27 0.24
C ILE A 18 -16.78 -16.52 1.08
N ALA A 19 -17.91 -16.56 1.76
CA ALA A 19 -18.34 -17.72 2.55
C ALA A 19 -18.52 -18.99 1.69
N ASN A 20 -18.83 -18.83 0.39
CA ASN A 20 -18.95 -19.92 -0.57
C ASN A 20 -17.61 -20.21 -1.31
N GLY A 21 -16.47 -19.72 -0.81
CA GLY A 21 -15.15 -20.06 -1.31
C GLY A 21 -14.59 -19.15 -2.40
N ALA A 22 -15.21 -18.00 -2.67
CA ALA A 22 -14.62 -17.02 -3.58
C ALA A 22 -13.31 -16.46 -2.99
N VAL A 23 -12.32 -16.23 -3.86
CA VAL A 23 -11.03 -15.64 -3.46
C VAL A 23 -11.25 -14.18 -3.07
N PHE A 24 -10.87 -13.83 -1.84
CA PHE A 24 -10.94 -12.46 -1.35
C PHE A 24 -9.64 -11.72 -1.66
N LEU A 25 -9.68 -10.82 -2.65
CA LEU A 25 -8.54 -9.98 -3.05
C LEU A 25 -8.77 -8.53 -2.64
N SER A 26 -7.69 -7.88 -2.21
CA SER A 26 -7.68 -6.45 -1.90
C SER A 26 -6.55 -5.73 -2.62
N THR A 27 -6.81 -4.50 -3.07
CA THR A 27 -5.84 -3.69 -3.81
C THR A 27 -4.82 -3.01 -2.90
N HIS A 28 -5.19 -2.68 -1.67
CA HIS A 28 -4.32 -2.05 -0.66
C HIS A 28 -4.90 -2.23 0.75
N LEU A 29 -4.09 -1.92 1.74
CA LEU A 29 -4.41 -2.15 3.15
C LEU A 29 -4.75 -0.87 3.93
N ASP A 30 -4.72 0.31 3.30
CA ASP A 30 -4.94 1.58 3.98
C ASP A 30 -6.32 1.63 4.64
N LEU A 31 -6.34 1.97 5.93
CA LEU A 31 -7.58 2.03 6.72
C LEU A 31 -8.38 3.29 6.48
N VAL A 32 -7.70 4.38 6.19
CA VAL A 32 -8.31 5.70 6.00
C VAL A 32 -7.74 6.41 4.79
N CYS A 33 -8.60 7.17 4.11
CA CYS A 33 -8.23 8.10 3.06
C CYS A 33 -8.35 9.53 3.61
N PRO A 34 -7.29 10.34 3.57
CA PRO A 34 -7.35 11.73 4.01
C PRO A 34 -8.21 12.58 3.06
N THR A 35 -8.93 13.54 3.64
CA THR A 35 -9.75 14.52 2.91
C THR A 35 -9.45 15.93 3.44
N GLU A 36 -9.98 16.95 2.82
CA GLU A 36 -9.82 18.35 3.29
C GLU A 36 -10.34 18.57 4.71
N THR A 37 -11.34 17.80 5.13
CA THR A 37 -12.03 17.99 6.44
C THR A 37 -11.76 16.85 7.45
N GLY A 38 -10.86 15.90 7.13
CA GLY A 38 -10.55 14.79 8.01
C GLY A 38 -10.24 13.50 7.27
N PHE A 39 -10.84 12.39 7.67
CA PHE A 39 -10.59 11.06 7.10
C PHE A 39 -11.90 10.35 6.78
N ILE A 40 -11.89 9.56 5.71
CA ILE A 40 -12.97 8.63 5.38
C ILE A 40 -12.43 7.20 5.37
N PRO A 41 -13.30 6.17 5.57
CA PRO A 41 -12.88 4.77 5.49
C PRO A 41 -12.32 4.43 4.11
N ASP A 42 -11.19 3.71 4.10
CA ASP A 42 -10.55 3.21 2.88
C ASP A 42 -10.67 1.68 2.76
N CYS A 43 -10.03 1.11 1.77
CA CYS A 43 -10.10 -0.30 1.39
C CYS A 43 -9.82 -1.24 2.56
N GLY A 44 -8.80 -0.96 3.37
CA GLY A 44 -8.45 -1.77 4.55
C GLY A 44 -9.57 -1.82 5.59
N SER A 45 -10.28 -0.71 5.82
CA SER A 45 -11.45 -0.68 6.72
C SER A 45 -12.60 -1.53 6.19
N MET A 46 -12.85 -1.51 4.87
CA MET A 46 -13.84 -2.37 4.24
C MET A 46 -13.45 -3.84 4.34
N CYS A 47 -12.17 -4.16 4.13
CA CYS A 47 -11.64 -5.50 4.31
C CYS A 47 -11.79 -5.99 5.74
N ALA A 48 -11.48 -5.15 6.74
CA ALA A 48 -11.63 -5.49 8.15
C ALA A 48 -13.08 -5.84 8.52
N LEU A 49 -14.06 -5.06 8.00
CA LEU A 49 -15.48 -5.35 8.19
C LEU A 49 -15.85 -6.71 7.59
N ILE A 50 -15.44 -6.98 6.34
CA ILE A 50 -15.74 -8.23 5.63
C ILE A 50 -15.07 -9.42 6.32
N THR A 51 -13.79 -9.28 6.72
CA THR A 51 -13.07 -10.29 7.50
C THR A 51 -13.79 -10.63 8.81
N LYS A 52 -14.24 -9.62 9.56
CA LYS A 52 -14.98 -9.85 10.80
C LYS A 52 -16.31 -10.57 10.58
N SER A 53 -16.94 -10.36 9.43
CA SER A 53 -18.21 -11.00 9.08
C SER A 53 -18.04 -12.42 8.56
N THR A 54 -16.95 -12.72 7.84
CA THR A 54 -16.75 -14.00 7.13
C THR A 54 -15.71 -14.91 7.78
N GLY A 55 -14.83 -14.37 8.62
CA GLY A 55 -13.65 -15.07 9.15
C GLY A 55 -12.52 -15.27 8.14
N VAL A 56 -12.64 -14.73 6.91
CA VAL A 56 -11.65 -14.90 5.83
C VAL A 56 -10.85 -13.62 5.65
N GLU A 57 -9.51 -13.74 5.70
CA GLU A 57 -8.61 -12.62 5.43
C GLU A 57 -8.42 -12.40 3.92
N PRO A 58 -8.29 -11.14 3.46
CA PRO A 58 -7.99 -10.85 2.07
C PRO A 58 -6.52 -11.15 1.74
N LYS A 59 -6.26 -11.54 0.49
CA LYS A 59 -4.93 -11.43 -0.10
C LYS A 59 -4.76 -10.01 -0.64
N TYR A 60 -3.82 -9.25 -0.05
CA TYR A 60 -3.46 -7.92 -0.54
C TYR A 60 -2.48 -8.04 -1.72
N LEU A 61 -2.73 -7.25 -2.79
CA LEU A 61 -1.94 -7.27 -4.02
C LEU A 61 -1.13 -5.98 -4.25
N GLY A 62 -1.51 -4.91 -3.55
CA GLY A 62 -0.86 -3.59 -3.67
C GLY A 62 0.38 -3.46 -2.77
N LYS A 63 0.83 -2.23 -2.61
CA LYS A 63 1.93 -1.87 -1.70
C LYS A 63 1.63 -2.27 -0.25
N PRO A 64 2.55 -2.83 0.52
CA PRO A 64 3.97 -3.10 0.23
C PRO A 64 4.26 -4.54 -0.25
N PHE A 65 3.26 -5.25 -0.75
CA PHE A 65 3.35 -6.68 -1.07
C PHE A 65 4.13 -6.96 -2.36
N PRO A 66 4.69 -8.19 -2.51
CA PRO A 66 5.62 -8.53 -3.59
C PRO A 66 5.02 -8.47 -4.99
N GLU A 67 3.71 -8.61 -5.13
CA GLU A 67 3.03 -8.63 -6.42
C GLU A 67 3.28 -7.34 -7.24
N THR A 68 3.44 -6.19 -6.57
CA THR A 68 3.77 -4.93 -7.25
C THR A 68 5.16 -4.98 -7.87
N MET A 69 6.16 -5.48 -7.14
CA MET A 69 7.51 -5.68 -7.67
C MET A 69 7.51 -6.70 -8.81
N GLU A 70 6.87 -7.86 -8.61
CA GLU A 70 6.79 -8.92 -9.61
C GLU A 70 6.19 -8.44 -10.93
N MET A 71 5.13 -7.62 -10.87
CA MET A 71 4.51 -7.04 -12.05
C MET A 71 5.49 -6.11 -12.79
N ILE A 72 6.23 -5.25 -12.07
CA ILE A 72 7.21 -4.35 -12.67
C ILE A 72 8.30 -5.15 -13.38
N LEU A 73 8.84 -6.17 -12.73
CA LEU A 73 9.90 -7.01 -13.32
C LEU A 73 9.41 -7.76 -14.57
N ALA A 74 8.17 -8.27 -14.53
CA ALA A 74 7.56 -8.96 -15.67
C ALA A 74 7.37 -8.03 -16.89
N ILE A 75 7.04 -6.75 -16.65
CA ILE A 75 6.82 -5.77 -17.73
C ILE A 75 8.15 -5.20 -18.27
N THR A 76 9.10 -4.93 -17.37
CA THR A 76 10.32 -4.18 -17.71
C THR A 76 11.52 -5.06 -18.03
N GLY A 77 11.55 -6.30 -17.54
CA GLY A 77 12.69 -7.20 -17.65
C GLY A 77 13.89 -6.80 -16.78
N HIS A 78 13.76 -5.78 -15.93
CA HIS A 78 14.82 -5.38 -14.99
C HIS A 78 14.98 -6.37 -13.84
N LYS A 79 16.09 -6.27 -13.12
CA LYS A 79 16.29 -7.01 -11.87
C LYS A 79 15.76 -6.18 -10.70
N LYS A 80 15.51 -6.85 -9.56
CA LYS A 80 14.99 -6.20 -8.35
C LYS A 80 15.89 -5.05 -7.87
N GLU A 81 17.20 -5.27 -7.88
CA GLU A 81 18.21 -4.29 -7.49
C GLU A 81 18.23 -3.01 -8.34
N ASP A 82 17.67 -3.08 -9.56
CA ASP A 82 17.59 -1.94 -10.49
C ASP A 82 16.29 -1.14 -10.34
N VAL A 83 15.40 -1.57 -9.45
CA VAL A 83 14.09 -0.94 -9.25
C VAL A 83 14.09 -0.14 -7.95
N ALA A 84 13.71 1.13 -8.03
CA ALA A 84 13.50 1.99 -6.88
C ALA A 84 12.02 2.42 -6.76
N PHE A 85 11.48 2.32 -5.55
CA PHE A 85 10.19 2.90 -5.19
C PHE A 85 10.40 4.21 -4.47
N VAL A 86 9.74 5.26 -4.94
CA VAL A 86 9.83 6.61 -4.37
C VAL A 86 8.45 7.01 -3.86
N GLY A 87 8.37 7.41 -2.61
CA GLY A 87 7.11 7.85 -2.02
C GLY A 87 7.27 8.47 -0.64
N ASP A 88 6.17 8.91 -0.11
CA ASP A 88 6.10 9.63 1.17
C ASP A 88 5.66 8.75 2.35
N ARG A 89 5.18 7.53 2.08
CA ARG A 89 4.76 6.58 3.11
C ARG A 89 5.80 5.49 3.31
N ILE A 90 6.40 5.47 4.50
CA ILE A 90 7.46 4.51 4.81
C ILE A 90 6.95 3.06 4.82
N TYR A 91 5.74 2.84 5.35
CA TYR A 91 5.16 1.49 5.54
C TYR A 91 4.52 0.90 4.27
N THR A 92 4.32 1.68 3.21
CA THR A 92 3.83 1.21 1.92
C THR A 92 4.82 1.47 0.79
N ASP A 93 5.07 2.71 0.43
CA ASP A 93 5.89 3.06 -0.74
C ASP A 93 7.34 2.56 -0.58
N VAL A 94 7.99 3.02 0.48
CA VAL A 94 9.39 2.65 0.77
C VAL A 94 9.50 1.16 1.07
N ALA A 95 8.57 0.62 1.87
CA ALA A 95 8.52 -0.80 2.19
C ALA A 95 8.38 -1.69 0.96
N THR A 96 7.69 -1.24 -0.10
CA THR A 96 7.59 -2.00 -1.35
C THR A 96 8.97 -2.25 -1.97
N GLY A 97 9.84 -1.26 -2.00
CA GLY A 97 11.21 -1.42 -2.48
C GLY A 97 12.04 -2.29 -1.55
N VAL A 98 12.19 -1.85 -0.30
CA VAL A 98 13.07 -2.46 0.69
C VAL A 98 12.72 -3.92 0.97
N ASN A 99 11.44 -4.23 1.23
CA ASN A 99 11.01 -5.58 1.62
C ASN A 99 11.03 -6.58 0.47
N ASN A 100 11.05 -6.11 -0.78
CA ASN A 100 11.00 -6.97 -1.97
C ASN A 100 12.33 -7.03 -2.74
N GLY A 101 13.42 -6.51 -2.16
CA GLY A 101 14.78 -6.64 -2.72
C GLY A 101 15.14 -5.58 -3.76
N GLY A 102 14.37 -4.51 -3.86
CA GLY A 102 14.66 -3.29 -4.60
C GLY A 102 15.18 -2.19 -3.68
N LYS A 103 14.99 -0.94 -4.10
CA LYS A 103 15.34 0.28 -3.36
C LYS A 103 14.09 1.02 -2.90
N GLY A 104 14.14 1.60 -1.71
CA GLY A 104 13.10 2.43 -1.16
C GLY A 104 13.60 3.84 -0.86
N PHE A 105 13.08 4.86 -1.57
CA PHE A 105 13.45 6.26 -1.40
C PHE A 105 12.29 7.02 -0.78
N LEU A 106 12.54 7.64 0.37
CA LEU A 106 11.54 8.45 1.06
C LEU A 106 11.63 9.91 0.63
N VAL A 107 10.48 10.54 0.37
CA VAL A 107 10.34 11.99 0.21
C VAL A 107 9.50 12.56 1.35
N LEU A 108 9.97 13.66 1.96
CA LEU A 108 9.38 14.25 3.17
C LEU A 108 8.24 15.25 2.89
N THR A 109 7.74 15.27 1.64
CA THR A 109 6.66 16.18 1.24
C THR A 109 5.25 15.72 1.62
N GLY A 110 5.12 14.52 2.17
CA GLY A 110 3.81 13.93 2.48
C GLY A 110 3.64 13.50 3.94
N GLU A 111 3.22 12.25 4.14
CA GLU A 111 2.80 11.70 5.43
C GLU A 111 3.95 11.52 6.41
N THR A 112 5.01 10.82 6.00
CA THR A 112 6.14 10.48 6.89
C THR A 112 7.03 11.69 7.17
N LYS A 113 7.40 11.87 8.45
CA LYS A 113 8.34 12.89 8.92
C LYS A 113 9.64 12.24 9.38
N MET A 114 10.74 13.02 9.40
CA MET A 114 12.04 12.53 9.89
C MET A 114 12.00 11.89 11.27
N ALA A 115 11.11 12.36 12.15
CA ALA A 115 10.95 11.81 13.49
C ALA A 115 10.43 10.37 13.48
N ASP A 116 9.62 9.99 12.49
CA ASP A 116 8.99 8.69 12.39
C ASP A 116 9.99 7.59 12.05
N LEU A 117 11.10 7.95 11.38
CA LEU A 117 12.18 7.02 11.03
C LEU A 117 12.80 6.32 12.24
N LYS A 118 12.80 6.98 13.41
CA LYS A 118 13.42 6.44 14.63
C LYS A 118 12.74 5.18 15.15
N ASN A 119 11.45 5.02 14.84
CA ASN A 119 10.62 3.91 15.31
C ASN A 119 10.19 2.98 14.18
N SER A 120 10.67 3.21 12.96
CA SER A 120 10.32 2.40 11.80
C SER A 120 11.21 1.18 11.67
N GLU A 121 10.60 0.03 11.44
CA GLU A 121 11.30 -1.21 11.07
C GLU A 121 11.82 -1.15 9.61
N VAL A 122 11.20 -0.31 8.77
CA VAL A 122 11.60 -0.09 7.37
C VAL A 122 12.62 1.05 7.33
N VAL A 123 13.80 0.76 6.80
CA VAL A 123 14.90 1.73 6.66
C VAL A 123 15.01 2.13 5.18
N PRO A 124 14.73 3.39 4.82
CA PRO A 124 14.92 3.87 3.45
C PRO A 124 16.37 3.78 3.00
N ASP A 125 16.63 3.46 1.73
CA ASP A 125 17.98 3.57 1.15
C ASP A 125 18.41 5.04 1.02
N CYS A 126 17.48 5.95 0.72
CA CYS A 126 17.70 7.40 0.66
C CYS A 126 16.49 8.16 1.20
N VAL A 127 16.75 9.35 1.74
CA VAL A 127 15.72 10.31 2.17
C VAL A 127 16.00 11.65 1.51
N PHE A 128 14.96 12.26 0.94
CA PHE A 128 15.02 13.57 0.27
C PHE A 128 13.92 14.47 0.83
N ASP A 129 14.16 15.76 0.89
CA ASP A 129 13.13 16.72 1.29
C ASP A 129 11.98 16.75 0.28
N SER A 130 12.28 16.49 -1.00
CA SER A 130 11.27 16.47 -2.08
C SER A 130 11.76 15.70 -3.32
N LEU A 131 10.84 15.36 -4.23
CA LEU A 131 11.19 14.87 -5.57
C LEU A 131 12.08 15.85 -6.34
N LYS A 132 11.87 17.15 -6.15
CA LYS A 132 12.70 18.19 -6.78
C LYS A 132 14.14 18.12 -6.31
N GLU A 133 14.37 17.90 -5.03
CA GLU A 133 15.72 17.71 -4.50
C GLU A 133 16.37 16.47 -5.09
N MET A 134 15.63 15.35 -5.13
CA MET A 134 16.12 14.08 -5.67
C MET A 134 16.66 14.23 -7.10
N THR A 135 16.07 15.09 -7.94
CA THR A 135 16.56 15.30 -9.31
C THR A 135 17.97 15.86 -9.41
N ASN A 136 18.56 16.41 -8.34
CA ASN A 136 19.93 16.86 -8.31
C ASN A 136 20.96 15.71 -8.23
N TYR A 137 20.49 14.49 -7.98
CA TYR A 137 21.30 13.29 -7.79
C TYR A 137 21.10 12.25 -8.91
N LEU A 138 20.23 12.52 -9.87
CA LEU A 138 19.99 11.72 -11.07
C LEU A 138 20.75 12.31 -12.28
#